data_817d8c322abfe37d0127b9f81c7ffc29
#
_entry.id   817d8c322abfe37d0127b9f81c7ffc29
#
_cell.length_a   1.000
_cell.length_b   1.000
_cell.length_c   1.000
_cell.angle_alpha   90.00
_cell.angle_beta   90.00
_cell.angle_gamma   90.00
#
_symmetry.space_group_name_H-M   'P 1'
#
loop_
_entity.id
_entity.type
_entity.pdbx_description
1 polymer ?
#
loop_
_entity_poly.entity_id
_entity_poly.type
_entity_poly.pdbx_seq_one_letter_code
_entity_poly.pdbx_strand_id
1 'polypeptide(L)'
;MQQSEQLQTLTLEEAFAHELAKDVKLKGGGTAIDPDTGQPLKPAKAIAMSIMQQALKGDIAAVSFIRNFLRQTDPQEAEQRKREAADKLAATTQTLRAELERDNLWTGQEVELEQLAQDHCIIDRLNQQMQADDYQDILTEMKKDGTMTVRTHPLLDIRNKLQKQWQADWQAHRQEAFRRIQMKRMQQKQN
;
A
#
# COMPACT_ATOMS: atom_id res chain seq x y z
N MET A 1 21.47 27.73 19.59
CA MET A 1 21.40 26.35 20.12
C MET A 1 19.99 25.83 20.35
N GLN A 2 18.94 26.65 20.47
CA GLN A 2 17.55 26.19 20.71
C GLN A 2 16.78 25.62 19.50
N GLN A 3 17.22 25.91 18.28
CA GLN A 3 16.53 25.40 17.06
C GLN A 3 16.83 23.92 16.72
N SER A 4 17.95 23.37 17.22
CA SER A 4 18.33 21.98 16.93
C SER A 4 17.60 20.96 17.80
N GLU A 5 17.09 21.34 18.96
CA GLU A 5 16.37 20.45 19.87
C GLU A 5 14.90 20.25 19.48
N GLN A 6 14.29 21.24 18.80
CA GLN A 6 12.89 21.14 18.34
C GLN A 6 12.71 20.18 17.14
N LEU A 7 13.76 19.92 16.36
CA LEU A 7 13.71 19.01 15.21
C LEU A 7 13.71 17.52 15.59
N GLN A 8 14.10 17.16 16.81
CA GLN A 8 14.19 15.77 17.25
C GLN A 8 12.84 15.13 17.63
N THR A 9 11.77 15.91 17.74
CA THR A 9 10.42 15.46 18.15
C THR A 9 9.37 15.49 17.03
N LEU A 10 9.74 15.98 15.83
CA LEU A 10 8.81 16.06 14.71
C LEU A 10 8.60 14.68 14.08
N THR A 11 7.33 14.37 13.75
CA THR A 11 7.04 13.23 12.88
C THR A 11 7.65 13.45 11.50
N LEU A 12 7.84 12.38 10.72
CA LEU A 12 8.37 12.46 9.36
C LEU A 12 7.54 13.43 8.49
N GLU A 13 6.22 13.43 8.64
CA GLU A 13 5.29 14.31 7.92
C GLU A 13 5.48 15.78 8.30
N GLU A 14 5.63 16.08 9.59
CA GLU A 14 5.88 17.43 10.09
C GLU A 14 7.27 17.95 9.65
N ALA A 15 8.28 17.07 9.67
CA ALA A 15 9.61 17.40 9.16
C ALA A 15 9.57 17.72 7.66
N PHE A 16 8.86 16.94 6.86
CA PHE A 16 8.63 17.22 5.43
C PHE A 16 7.87 18.53 5.22
N ALA A 17 6.78 18.76 5.94
CA ALA A 17 6.00 19.99 5.85
C ALA A 17 6.86 21.21 6.20
N HIS A 18 7.69 21.11 7.22
CA HIS A 18 8.62 22.17 7.62
C HIS A 18 9.67 22.47 6.54
N GLU A 19 10.27 21.44 5.91
CA GLU A 19 11.22 21.63 4.83
C GLU A 19 10.58 22.23 3.56
N LEU A 20 9.35 21.79 3.23
CA LEU A 20 8.58 22.32 2.10
C LEU A 20 8.11 23.77 2.31
N ALA A 21 8.06 24.26 3.55
CA ALA A 21 7.70 25.65 3.87
C ALA A 21 8.86 26.62 3.71
N LYS A 22 10.11 26.17 3.71
CA LYS A 22 11.32 27.02 3.54
C LYS A 22 11.39 27.58 2.12
N ASP A 23 12.18 28.64 1.96
CA ASP A 23 12.47 29.20 0.62
C ASP A 23 13.65 28.48 -0.02
N VAL A 24 13.58 28.24 -1.33
CA VAL A 24 14.67 27.64 -2.10
C VAL A 24 15.83 28.63 -2.20
N LYS A 25 17.00 28.25 -1.67
CA LYS A 25 18.22 29.05 -1.74
C LYS A 25 19.10 28.62 -2.93
N LEU A 26 19.64 29.58 -3.65
CA LEU A 26 20.60 29.38 -4.71
C LEU A 26 22.01 29.10 -4.12
N LYS A 27 22.89 28.41 -4.89
CA LYS A 27 24.27 28.11 -4.49
C LYS A 27 25.10 29.36 -4.13
N GLY A 28 24.68 30.55 -4.55
CA GLY A 28 25.35 31.84 -4.26
C GLY A 28 24.74 32.61 -3.09
N GLY A 29 23.85 32.02 -2.28
CA GLY A 29 23.28 32.67 -1.08
C GLY A 29 22.04 33.52 -1.34
N GLY A 30 21.58 33.67 -2.60
CA GLY A 30 20.31 34.32 -2.94
C GLY A 30 19.10 33.37 -2.78
N THR A 31 17.92 33.95 -2.67
CA THR A 31 16.65 33.19 -2.69
C THR A 31 16.17 33.05 -4.15
N ALA A 32 15.79 31.83 -4.55
CA ALA A 32 15.17 31.63 -5.86
C ALA A 32 13.79 32.32 -5.89
N ILE A 33 13.49 33.01 -6.99
CA ILE A 33 12.24 33.71 -7.16
C ILE A 33 11.36 32.93 -8.12
N ASP A 34 10.09 32.80 -7.78
CA ASP A 34 9.06 32.20 -8.61
C ASP A 34 8.76 33.13 -9.81
N PRO A 35 8.96 32.65 -11.06
CA PRO A 35 8.77 33.49 -12.24
C PRO A 35 7.33 33.96 -12.44
N ASP A 36 6.33 33.23 -11.92
CA ASP A 36 4.93 33.54 -12.12
C ASP A 36 4.40 34.57 -11.10
N THR A 37 4.93 34.53 -9.88
CA THR A 37 4.41 35.35 -8.77
C THR A 37 5.38 36.42 -8.28
N GLY A 38 6.66 36.35 -8.64
CA GLY A 38 7.72 37.23 -8.15
C GLY A 38 8.06 37.04 -6.67
N GLN A 39 7.52 36.01 -6.01
CA GLN A 39 7.75 35.69 -4.61
C GLN A 39 8.87 34.63 -4.45
N PRO A 40 9.39 34.43 -3.24
CA PRO A 40 10.32 33.36 -2.97
C PRO A 40 9.79 31.99 -3.41
N LEU A 41 10.56 31.26 -4.22
CA LEU A 41 10.19 29.94 -4.72
C LEU A 41 10.15 28.92 -3.59
N LYS A 42 9.05 28.21 -3.45
CA LYS A 42 8.89 27.13 -2.49
C LYS A 42 9.40 25.80 -3.06
N PRO A 43 9.98 24.90 -2.22
CA PRO A 43 10.53 23.61 -2.66
C PRO A 43 9.51 22.75 -3.41
N ALA A 44 8.25 22.72 -2.98
CA ALA A 44 7.21 21.96 -3.65
C ALA A 44 7.01 22.41 -5.10
N LYS A 45 6.97 23.75 -5.36
CA LYS A 45 6.87 24.28 -6.73
C LYS A 45 8.16 24.02 -7.52
N ALA A 46 9.33 24.16 -6.90
CA ALA A 46 10.61 23.86 -7.54
C ALA A 46 10.70 22.39 -8.00
N ILE A 47 10.29 21.46 -7.15
CA ILE A 47 10.22 20.02 -7.48
C ILE A 47 9.24 19.78 -8.64
N ALA A 48 8.03 20.34 -8.57
CA ALA A 48 7.03 20.22 -9.62
C ALA A 48 7.56 20.74 -10.97
N MET A 49 8.18 21.92 -10.98
CA MET A 49 8.81 22.50 -12.19
C MET A 49 9.93 21.60 -12.74
N SER A 50 10.78 21.02 -11.87
CA SER A 50 11.84 20.11 -12.28
C SER A 50 11.28 18.84 -12.94
N ILE A 51 10.26 18.23 -12.33
CA ILE A 51 9.60 17.03 -12.88
C ILE A 51 8.93 17.34 -14.22
N MET A 52 8.24 18.49 -14.33
CA MET A 52 7.63 18.94 -15.59
C MET A 52 8.66 19.13 -16.68
N GLN A 53 9.80 19.75 -16.36
CA GLN A 53 10.89 19.94 -17.33
C GLN A 53 11.50 18.62 -17.80
N GLN A 54 11.66 17.65 -16.90
CA GLN A 54 12.16 16.32 -17.24
C GLN A 54 11.15 15.59 -18.14
N ALA A 55 9.86 15.65 -17.84
CA ALA A 55 8.81 15.06 -18.67
C ALA A 55 8.78 15.66 -20.08
N LEU A 56 8.92 17.00 -20.21
CA LEU A 56 8.98 17.68 -21.49
C LEU A 56 10.23 17.31 -22.31
N LYS A 57 11.30 16.87 -21.66
CA LYS A 57 12.51 16.32 -22.33
C LYS A 57 12.37 14.85 -22.71
N GLY A 58 11.22 14.23 -22.47
CA GLY A 58 10.93 12.84 -22.80
C GLY A 58 11.34 11.82 -21.75
N ASP A 59 11.59 12.25 -20.49
CA ASP A 59 11.85 11.33 -19.39
C ASP A 59 10.58 10.55 -19.05
N ILE A 60 10.60 9.25 -19.32
CA ILE A 60 9.46 8.34 -19.12
C ILE A 60 9.08 8.22 -17.64
N ALA A 61 10.06 8.25 -16.74
CA ALA A 61 9.82 8.16 -15.30
C ALA A 61 9.07 9.41 -14.79
N ALA A 62 9.49 10.61 -15.24
CA ALA A 62 8.81 11.86 -14.93
C ALA A 62 7.39 11.92 -15.48
N VAL A 63 7.17 11.46 -16.73
CA VAL A 63 5.82 11.35 -17.33
C VAL A 63 4.94 10.39 -16.53
N SER A 64 5.47 9.23 -16.15
CA SER A 64 4.74 8.25 -15.35
C SER A 64 4.40 8.77 -13.95
N PHE A 65 5.32 9.49 -13.32
CA PHE A 65 5.08 10.16 -12.03
C PHE A 65 3.92 11.16 -12.13
N ILE A 66 3.94 12.07 -13.13
CA ILE A 66 2.86 13.05 -13.34
C ILE A 66 1.53 12.35 -13.57
N ARG A 67 1.49 11.34 -14.43
CA ARG A 67 0.27 10.57 -14.69
C ARG A 67 -0.30 9.95 -13.42
N ASN A 68 0.55 9.31 -12.61
CA ASN A 68 0.12 8.67 -11.38
C ASN A 68 -0.36 9.70 -10.34
N PHE A 69 0.33 10.85 -10.25
CA PHE A 69 -0.08 11.95 -9.38
C PHE A 69 -1.45 12.51 -9.76
N LEU A 70 -1.67 12.80 -11.06
CA LEU A 70 -2.96 13.29 -11.54
C LEU A 70 -4.09 12.30 -11.27
N ARG A 71 -3.85 10.99 -11.49
CA ARG A 71 -4.81 9.94 -11.17
C ARG A 71 -5.14 9.87 -9.67
N GLN A 72 -4.14 10.10 -8.79
CA GLN A 72 -4.37 10.10 -7.35
C GLN A 72 -5.17 11.30 -6.86
N THR A 73 -5.07 12.44 -7.56
CA THR A 73 -5.74 13.70 -7.21
C THR A 73 -7.09 13.88 -7.87
N ASP A 74 -7.47 13.04 -8.83
CA ASP A 74 -8.80 13.08 -9.45
C ASP A 74 -9.86 12.53 -8.48
N PRO A 75 -10.82 13.38 -8.03
CA PRO A 75 -11.85 12.97 -7.08
C PRO A 75 -12.76 11.86 -7.62
N GLN A 76 -13.02 11.84 -8.94
CA GLN A 76 -13.88 10.83 -9.56
C GLN A 76 -13.18 9.48 -9.61
N GLU A 77 -11.91 9.45 -10.02
CA GLU A 77 -11.11 8.21 -9.99
C GLU A 77 -10.86 7.71 -8.55
N ALA A 78 -10.72 8.62 -7.58
CA ALA A 78 -10.58 8.26 -6.18
C ALA A 78 -11.86 7.61 -5.64
N GLU A 79 -13.03 8.15 -5.97
CA GLU A 79 -14.32 7.60 -5.57
C GLU A 79 -14.60 6.25 -6.26
N GLN A 80 -14.28 6.15 -7.54
CA GLN A 80 -14.40 4.89 -8.27
C GLN A 80 -13.53 3.80 -7.65
N ARG A 81 -12.26 4.10 -7.32
CA ARG A 81 -11.34 3.15 -6.65
C ARG A 81 -11.87 2.70 -5.29
N LYS A 82 -12.50 3.60 -4.52
CA LYS A 82 -13.15 3.24 -3.25
C LYS A 82 -14.30 2.26 -3.46
N ARG A 83 -15.15 2.49 -4.46
CA ARG A 83 -16.25 1.59 -4.81
C ARG A 83 -15.74 0.22 -5.24
N GLU A 84 -14.78 0.18 -6.16
CA GLU A 84 -14.16 -1.07 -6.61
C GLU A 84 -13.51 -1.85 -5.45
N ALA A 85 -12.87 -1.14 -4.51
CA ALA A 85 -12.29 -1.77 -3.32
C ALA A 85 -13.38 -2.32 -2.38
N ALA A 86 -14.48 -1.58 -2.20
CA ALA A 86 -15.62 -2.03 -1.39
C ALA A 86 -16.32 -3.24 -2.02
N ASP A 87 -16.54 -3.22 -3.34
CA ASP A 87 -17.15 -4.34 -4.08
C ASP A 87 -16.25 -5.59 -4.00
N LYS A 88 -14.95 -5.43 -4.14
CA LYS A 88 -13.99 -6.53 -4.01
C LYS A 88 -13.99 -7.11 -2.60
N LEU A 89 -14.02 -6.25 -1.58
CA LEU A 89 -14.11 -6.70 -0.19
C LEU A 89 -15.39 -7.48 0.06
N ALA A 90 -16.55 -6.97 -0.40
CA ALA A 90 -17.83 -7.65 -0.26
C ALA A 90 -17.82 -9.02 -0.95
N ALA A 91 -17.30 -9.10 -2.17
CA ALA A 91 -17.18 -10.37 -2.91
C ALA A 91 -16.26 -11.37 -2.20
N THR A 92 -15.12 -10.91 -1.66
CA THR A 92 -14.19 -11.77 -0.91
C THR A 92 -14.84 -12.28 0.38
N THR A 93 -15.51 -11.41 1.14
CA THR A 93 -16.25 -11.77 2.36
C THR A 93 -17.32 -12.82 2.06
N GLN A 94 -18.08 -12.64 0.97
CA GLN A 94 -19.09 -13.59 0.54
C GLN A 94 -18.48 -14.95 0.16
N THR A 95 -17.33 -14.96 -0.50
CA THR A 95 -16.62 -16.20 -0.85
C THR A 95 -16.18 -16.96 0.40
N LEU A 96 -15.54 -16.29 1.37
CA LEU A 96 -15.12 -16.90 2.63
C LEU A 96 -16.33 -17.41 3.44
N ARG A 97 -17.43 -16.64 3.44
CA ARG A 97 -18.69 -17.08 4.07
C ARG A 97 -19.22 -18.35 3.41
N ALA A 98 -19.29 -18.40 2.09
CA ALA A 98 -19.77 -19.57 1.35
C ALA A 98 -18.90 -20.81 1.62
N GLU A 99 -17.60 -20.66 1.83
CA GLU A 99 -16.72 -21.75 2.26
C GLU A 99 -17.08 -22.27 3.65
N LEU A 100 -17.33 -21.38 4.62
CA LEU A 100 -17.74 -21.76 5.97
C LEU A 100 -19.13 -22.42 5.97
N GLU A 101 -20.07 -21.91 5.17
CA GLU A 101 -21.41 -22.50 5.02
C GLU A 101 -21.34 -23.90 4.40
N ARG A 102 -20.54 -24.08 3.34
CA ARG A 102 -20.32 -25.38 2.69
C ARG A 102 -19.76 -26.42 3.68
N ASP A 103 -18.86 -25.98 4.55
CA ASP A 103 -18.24 -26.86 5.56
C ASP A 103 -19.07 -26.94 6.85
N ASN A 104 -20.26 -26.33 6.90
CA ASN A 104 -21.13 -26.23 8.08
C ASN A 104 -20.45 -25.58 9.29
N LEU A 105 -19.55 -24.63 9.05
CA LEU A 105 -18.79 -23.90 10.07
C LEU A 105 -19.26 -22.45 10.26
N TRP A 106 -20.27 -21.99 9.51
CA TRP A 106 -20.78 -20.63 9.66
C TRP A 106 -21.51 -20.43 11.00
N THR A 107 -21.06 -19.44 11.79
CA THR A 107 -21.57 -19.16 13.14
C THR A 107 -22.10 -17.72 13.31
N GLY A 108 -22.18 -16.95 12.23
CA GLY A 108 -22.73 -15.59 12.25
C GLY A 108 -21.72 -14.52 12.64
N GLN A 109 -20.42 -14.76 12.53
CA GLN A 109 -19.35 -13.84 12.92
C GLN A 109 -18.88 -13.00 11.72
N GLU A 110 -19.70 -12.05 11.28
CA GLU A 110 -19.43 -11.24 10.08
C GLU A 110 -18.21 -10.32 10.25
N VAL A 111 -18.01 -9.71 11.42
CA VAL A 111 -16.91 -8.76 11.67
C VAL A 111 -15.54 -9.44 11.57
N GLU A 112 -15.39 -10.63 12.15
CA GLU A 112 -14.15 -11.39 12.09
C GLU A 112 -13.85 -11.86 10.66
N LEU A 113 -14.89 -12.23 9.92
CA LEU A 113 -14.79 -12.65 8.53
C LEU A 113 -14.42 -11.49 7.61
N GLU A 114 -14.96 -10.30 7.86
CA GLU A 114 -14.65 -9.09 7.12
C GLU A 114 -13.18 -8.69 7.28
N GLN A 115 -12.62 -8.81 8.51
CA GLN A 115 -11.20 -8.58 8.74
C GLN A 115 -10.33 -9.57 7.94
N LEU A 116 -10.65 -10.85 7.94
CA LEU A 116 -9.95 -11.85 7.13
C LEU A 116 -10.04 -11.56 5.63
N ALA A 117 -11.18 -11.06 5.17
CA ALA A 117 -11.37 -10.66 3.79
C ALA A 117 -10.54 -9.42 3.42
N GLN A 118 -10.40 -8.45 4.34
CA GLN A 118 -9.53 -7.28 4.15
C GLN A 118 -8.07 -7.70 3.98
N ASP A 119 -7.58 -8.57 4.85
CA ASP A 119 -6.19 -9.06 4.77
C ASP A 119 -5.93 -9.84 3.47
N HIS A 120 -6.89 -10.64 3.02
CA HIS A 120 -6.83 -11.32 1.73
C HIS A 120 -6.79 -10.33 0.55
N CYS A 121 -7.60 -9.28 0.58
CA CYS A 121 -7.59 -8.23 -0.44
C CYS A 121 -6.25 -7.49 -0.53
N ILE A 122 -5.54 -7.32 0.60
CA ILE A 122 -4.19 -6.75 0.62
C ILE A 122 -3.20 -7.67 -0.10
N ILE A 123 -3.24 -8.97 0.19
CA ILE A 123 -2.38 -9.98 -0.46
C ILE A 123 -2.62 -9.99 -1.97
N ASP A 124 -3.87 -9.98 -2.41
CA ASP A 124 -4.23 -9.91 -3.82
C ASP A 124 -3.70 -8.65 -4.51
N ARG A 125 -3.76 -7.50 -3.83
CA ARG A 125 -3.23 -6.25 -4.37
C ARG A 125 -1.72 -6.33 -4.56
N LEU A 126 -1.00 -6.91 -3.59
CA LEU A 126 0.44 -7.13 -3.72
C LEU A 126 0.77 -8.08 -4.88
N ASN A 127 0.00 -9.14 -5.07
CA ASN A 127 0.16 -10.04 -6.21
C ASN A 127 -0.06 -9.32 -7.55
N GLN A 128 -1.11 -8.49 -7.65
CA GLN A 128 -1.39 -7.69 -8.85
C GLN A 128 -0.28 -6.68 -9.12
N GLN A 129 0.26 -6.03 -8.10
CA GLN A 129 1.38 -5.10 -8.24
C GLN A 129 2.62 -5.81 -8.77
N MET A 130 2.98 -6.96 -8.20
CA MET A 130 4.13 -7.75 -8.67
C MET A 130 3.94 -8.23 -10.12
N GLN A 131 2.72 -8.58 -10.52
CA GLN A 131 2.42 -8.95 -11.92
C GLN A 131 2.51 -7.74 -12.87
N ALA A 132 2.05 -6.56 -12.43
CA ALA A 132 2.13 -5.34 -13.22
C ALA A 132 3.58 -4.88 -13.45
N ASP A 133 4.48 -5.21 -12.53
CA ASP A 133 5.91 -4.91 -12.63
C ASP A 133 6.66 -5.93 -13.51
N ASP A 134 5.94 -6.81 -14.21
CA ASP A 134 6.45 -7.87 -15.10
C ASP A 134 7.45 -8.80 -14.40
N TYR A 135 7.20 -9.01 -13.10
CA TYR A 135 8.11 -9.72 -12.23
C TYR A 135 7.93 -11.23 -12.34
N GLN A 136 8.96 -11.89 -12.85
CA GLN A 136 9.13 -13.33 -12.65
C GLN A 136 9.69 -13.58 -11.25
N ASP A 137 9.11 -14.54 -10.50
CA ASP A 137 9.41 -14.82 -9.08
C ASP A 137 10.91 -14.96 -8.76
N ILE A 138 11.76 -15.16 -9.78
CA ILE A 138 13.21 -15.24 -9.65
C ILE A 138 13.86 -14.63 -10.90
N LEU A 139 14.33 -13.40 -10.81
CA LEU A 139 15.25 -12.85 -11.80
C LEU A 139 16.67 -13.33 -11.48
N THR A 140 17.14 -14.30 -12.26
CA THR A 140 18.51 -14.75 -12.18
C THR A 140 19.35 -13.92 -13.16
N GLU A 141 20.09 -12.95 -12.67
CA GLU A 141 21.07 -12.21 -13.47
C GLU A 141 22.44 -12.87 -13.35
N MET A 142 23.00 -13.28 -14.50
CA MET A 142 24.38 -13.72 -14.55
C MET A 142 25.29 -12.51 -14.64
N LYS A 143 26.12 -12.29 -13.63
CA LYS A 143 27.14 -11.23 -13.66
C LYS A 143 28.22 -11.57 -14.68
N LYS A 144 28.96 -10.54 -15.13
CA LYS A 144 30.09 -10.68 -16.08
C LYS A 144 31.21 -11.62 -15.58
N ASP A 145 31.25 -11.87 -14.27
CA ASP A 145 32.21 -12.78 -13.60
C ASP A 145 31.70 -14.23 -13.51
N GLY A 146 30.51 -14.52 -14.07
CA GLY A 146 29.90 -15.86 -14.03
C GLY A 146 29.14 -16.18 -12.73
N THR A 147 29.08 -15.26 -11.78
CA THR A 147 28.29 -15.46 -10.56
C THR A 147 26.80 -15.14 -10.80
N MET A 148 25.91 -16.00 -10.27
CA MET A 148 24.47 -15.78 -10.36
C MET A 148 23.99 -14.99 -9.13
N THR A 149 23.30 -13.89 -9.38
CA THR A 149 22.57 -13.17 -8.32
C THR A 149 21.08 -13.38 -8.49
N VAL A 150 20.44 -13.82 -7.41
CA VAL A 150 18.97 -13.93 -7.35
C VAL A 150 18.46 -12.60 -6.81
N ARG A 151 17.70 -11.86 -7.61
CA ARG A 151 16.97 -10.68 -7.16
C ARG A 151 15.53 -11.08 -6.88
N THR A 152 15.12 -10.90 -5.65
CA THR A 152 13.71 -11.06 -5.24
C THR A 152 13.00 -9.72 -5.29
N HIS A 153 11.73 -9.72 -5.67
CA HIS A 153 10.93 -8.50 -5.66
C HIS A 153 10.80 -7.96 -4.22
N PRO A 154 10.95 -6.64 -3.98
CA PRO A 154 10.88 -6.07 -2.64
C PRO A 154 9.59 -6.42 -1.87
N LEU A 155 8.47 -6.59 -2.60
CA LEU A 155 7.17 -6.94 -2.01
C LEU A 155 7.00 -8.43 -1.75
N LEU A 156 7.87 -9.31 -2.28
CA LEU A 156 7.72 -10.76 -2.17
C LEU A 156 7.77 -11.25 -0.72
N ASP A 157 8.72 -10.77 0.06
CA ASP A 157 8.85 -11.15 1.46
C ASP A 157 7.66 -10.67 2.29
N ILE A 158 7.18 -9.44 2.02
CA ILE A 158 6.01 -8.85 2.69
C ILE A 158 4.77 -9.69 2.35
N ARG A 159 4.55 -9.98 1.08
CA ARG A 159 3.43 -10.80 0.60
C ARG A 159 3.46 -12.20 1.23
N ASN A 160 4.61 -12.86 1.24
CA ASN A 160 4.76 -14.20 1.79
C ASN A 160 4.49 -14.22 3.31
N LYS A 161 4.93 -13.20 4.03
CA LYS A 161 4.66 -13.06 5.47
C LYS A 161 3.17 -12.87 5.73
N LEU A 162 2.52 -11.97 5.01
CA LEU A 162 1.08 -11.72 5.14
C LEU A 162 0.27 -12.97 4.76
N GLN A 163 0.64 -13.67 3.69
CA GLN A 163 -0.03 -14.89 3.28
C GLN A 163 0.04 -16.01 4.34
N LYS A 164 1.21 -16.20 4.96
CA LYS A 164 1.36 -17.17 6.04
C LYS A 164 0.52 -16.79 7.26
N GLN A 165 0.52 -15.50 7.62
CA GLN A 165 -0.29 -15.01 8.73
C GLN A 165 -1.78 -15.22 8.44
N TRP A 166 -2.26 -14.80 7.28
CA TRP A 166 -3.64 -14.97 6.86
C TRP A 166 -4.07 -16.45 6.89
N GLN A 167 -3.23 -17.37 6.39
CA GLN A 167 -3.52 -18.79 6.43
C GLN A 167 -3.67 -19.31 7.87
N ALA A 168 -2.81 -18.84 8.78
CA ALA A 168 -2.89 -19.21 10.20
C ALA A 168 -4.18 -18.70 10.84
N ASP A 169 -4.53 -17.42 10.58
CA ASP A 169 -5.73 -16.78 11.11
C ASP A 169 -7.01 -17.41 10.55
N TRP A 170 -7.02 -17.74 9.26
CA TRP A 170 -8.12 -18.49 8.63
C TRP A 170 -8.32 -19.87 9.27
N GLN A 171 -7.24 -20.62 9.50
CA GLN A 171 -7.32 -21.92 10.16
C GLN A 171 -7.79 -21.80 11.62
N ALA A 172 -7.29 -20.79 12.35
CA ALA A 172 -7.73 -20.52 13.72
C ALA A 172 -9.23 -20.18 13.77
N HIS A 173 -9.71 -19.36 12.85
CA HIS A 173 -11.14 -19.01 12.74
C HIS A 173 -12.00 -20.24 12.48
N ARG A 174 -11.60 -21.11 11.56
CA ARG A 174 -12.31 -22.38 11.28
C ARG A 174 -12.34 -23.33 12.50
N GLN A 175 -11.23 -23.45 13.21
CA GLN A 175 -11.15 -24.29 14.42
C GLN A 175 -12.07 -23.74 15.52
N GLU A 176 -12.09 -22.43 15.72
CA GLU A 176 -12.94 -21.81 16.72
C GLU A 176 -14.42 -21.96 16.35
N ALA A 177 -14.80 -21.76 15.08
CA ALA A 177 -16.14 -22.02 14.59
C ALA A 177 -16.59 -23.45 14.86
N PHE A 178 -15.71 -24.43 14.60
CA PHE A 178 -15.96 -25.85 14.90
C PHE A 178 -16.19 -26.08 16.40
N ARG A 179 -15.35 -25.51 17.28
CA ARG A 179 -15.50 -25.62 18.74
C ARG A 179 -16.85 -25.07 19.21
N ARG A 180 -17.24 -23.89 18.70
CA ARG A 180 -18.54 -23.24 19.05
C ARG A 180 -19.73 -24.13 18.66
N ILE A 181 -19.68 -24.75 17.48
CA ILE A 181 -20.72 -25.68 17.02
C ILE A 181 -20.80 -26.90 17.93
N GLN A 182 -19.65 -27.48 18.29
CA GLN A 182 -19.60 -28.64 19.19
C GLN A 182 -20.18 -28.30 20.57
N MET A 183 -19.82 -27.15 21.14
CA MET A 183 -20.36 -26.72 22.43
C MET A 183 -21.88 -26.52 22.40
N LYS A 184 -22.41 -25.89 21.34
CA LYS A 184 -23.88 -25.74 21.17
C LYS A 184 -24.58 -27.12 21.10
N ARG A 185 -24.02 -28.12 20.38
CA ARG A 185 -24.58 -29.47 20.29
C ARG A 185 -24.55 -30.20 21.64
N MET A 186 -23.52 -29.99 22.45
CA MET A 186 -23.43 -30.59 23.79
C MET A 186 -24.47 -30.00 24.74
N GLN A 187 -24.64 -28.69 24.71
CA GLN A 187 -25.68 -28.01 25.53
C GLN A 187 -27.11 -28.45 25.17
N GLN A 188 -27.38 -28.63 23.87
CA GLN A 188 -28.69 -29.12 23.42
C GLN A 188 -29.02 -30.58 23.81
N LYS A 189 -28.02 -31.40 24.12
CA LYS A 189 -28.19 -32.76 24.58
C LYS A 189 -28.40 -32.89 26.11
N GLN A 190 -28.11 -31.80 26.86
CA GLN A 190 -28.22 -31.75 28.32
C GLN A 190 -29.57 -31.14 28.77
N ASN A 191 -30.29 -30.49 27.86
CA ASN A 191 -31.66 -30.00 28.06
C ASN A 191 -32.68 -30.94 27.44
#